data_82b922a11d8137bee2bd166ea2ec887a
#
_entry.id   82b922a11d8137bee2bd166ea2ec887a
#
_cell.length_a   1.000
_cell.length_b   1.000
_cell.length_c   1.000
_cell.angle_alpha   90.00
_cell.angle_beta   90.00
_cell.angle_gamma   90.00
#
_symmetry.space_group_name_H-M   'P 1'
#
loop_
_entity.id
_entity.type
_entity.pdbx_description
1 polymer ?
#
loop_
_entity_poly.entity_id
_entity_poly.type
_entity_poly.pdbx_seq_one_letter_code
_entity_poly.pdbx_strand_id
1 'polypeptide(L)'
;RRLAQGLAYLYGAQLLAGLINVALKAPVWMQILHLLLAYAVWLLFVFLATSALERGAKRVELGEGGEAVHRGTGGATWRDYLALTKPRVISLLLFTALFGALIAAKGWPGLGVFLAVALGGYMMAGAANAINMVVDRDIDARMKRTAKRPTVTQRVSSRDALLFAFALAVLGFAVLWWGANLLAATLALMGLIWYVLVYTLYLKRRTWHNIVIGGAAGAFPPLVGWAAVTGELSLFAWYLFALIFFWTPVHFWALALMIQDDYRAVGVPMLPVVL
;
A
#
# COMPACT_ATOMS: atom_id res chain seq x y z
N ARG A 1 -16.40 24.49 -1.10
CA ARG A 1 -17.49 23.58 -1.49
C ARG A 1 -17.60 23.44 -3.02
N ARG A 2 -17.65 24.56 -3.80
CA ARG A 2 -17.75 24.52 -5.28
C ARG A 2 -16.54 23.80 -5.93
N LEU A 3 -15.31 24.06 -5.46
CA LEU A 3 -14.10 23.38 -5.96
C LEU A 3 -14.12 21.88 -5.71
N ALA A 4 -14.58 21.44 -4.52
CA ALA A 4 -14.70 20.03 -4.21
C ALA A 4 -15.74 19.30 -5.06
N GLN A 5 -16.87 19.98 -5.37
CA GLN A 5 -17.88 19.45 -6.30
C GLN A 5 -17.32 19.37 -7.72
N GLY A 6 -16.61 20.40 -8.18
CA GLY A 6 -15.94 20.40 -9.48
C GLY A 6 -14.93 19.26 -9.61
N LEU A 7 -14.13 19.01 -8.57
CA LEU A 7 -13.20 17.89 -8.52
C LEU A 7 -13.91 16.53 -8.63
N ALA A 8 -15.03 16.35 -7.92
CA ALA A 8 -15.81 15.12 -7.97
C ALA A 8 -16.39 14.86 -9.38
N TYR A 9 -16.95 15.89 -10.04
CA TYR A 9 -17.45 15.76 -11.41
C TYR A 9 -16.34 15.47 -12.41
N LEU A 10 -15.20 16.16 -12.29
CA LEU A 10 -14.07 15.97 -13.20
C LEU A 10 -13.45 14.57 -13.02
N TYR A 11 -13.39 14.09 -11.78
CA TYR A 11 -12.95 12.74 -11.49
C TYR A 11 -13.90 11.67 -12.07
N GLY A 12 -15.21 11.88 -11.97
CA GLY A 12 -16.20 11.03 -12.63
C GLY A 12 -16.04 10.98 -14.14
N ALA A 13 -15.83 12.15 -14.77
CA ALA A 13 -15.55 12.25 -16.21
C ALA A 13 -14.24 11.52 -16.59
N GLN A 14 -13.21 11.64 -15.78
CA GLN A 14 -11.94 10.94 -15.95
C GLN A 14 -12.10 9.42 -15.92
N LEU A 15 -12.87 8.88 -14.97
CA LEU A 15 -13.16 7.45 -14.89
C LEU A 15 -13.94 6.96 -16.11
N LEU A 16 -14.96 7.72 -16.52
CA LEU A 16 -15.76 7.40 -17.71
C LEU A 16 -14.89 7.41 -18.98
N ALA A 17 -14.07 8.43 -19.16
CA ALA A 17 -13.13 8.50 -20.28
C ALA A 17 -12.15 7.31 -20.28
N GLY A 18 -11.69 6.85 -19.11
CA GLY A 18 -10.86 5.64 -18.97
C GLY A 18 -11.58 4.38 -19.43
N LEU A 19 -12.83 4.20 -19.03
CA LEU A 19 -13.65 3.06 -19.47
C LEU A 19 -13.89 3.08 -20.98
N ILE A 20 -14.25 4.23 -21.54
CA ILE A 20 -14.45 4.40 -22.99
C ILE A 20 -13.14 4.17 -23.74
N ASN A 21 -12.02 4.65 -23.22
CA ASN A 21 -10.69 4.42 -23.82
C ASN A 21 -10.39 2.92 -23.95
N VAL A 22 -10.66 2.13 -22.90
CA VAL A 22 -10.49 0.68 -22.92
C VAL A 22 -11.46 0.03 -23.92
N ALA A 23 -12.74 0.42 -23.90
CA ALA A 23 -13.76 -0.12 -24.81
C ALA A 23 -13.43 0.14 -26.29
N LEU A 24 -12.85 1.30 -26.60
CA LEU A 24 -12.39 1.66 -27.94
C LEU A 24 -11.02 1.10 -28.31
N LYS A 25 -10.44 0.20 -27.53
CA LYS A 25 -9.09 -0.37 -27.71
C LYS A 25 -7.99 0.69 -27.72
N ALA A 26 -8.14 1.69 -26.86
CA ALA A 26 -7.15 2.73 -26.57
C ALA A 26 -6.66 3.52 -27.79
N PRO A 27 -7.53 4.16 -28.61
CA PRO A 27 -7.07 4.99 -29.71
C PRO A 27 -6.30 6.21 -29.18
N VAL A 28 -5.29 6.66 -29.92
CA VAL A 28 -4.35 7.72 -29.48
C VAL A 28 -5.07 9.00 -29.00
N TRP A 29 -6.09 9.44 -29.74
CA TRP A 29 -6.84 10.64 -29.36
C TRP A 29 -7.57 10.49 -28.02
N MET A 30 -8.07 9.28 -27.69
CA MET A 30 -8.75 9.01 -26.43
C MET A 30 -7.77 8.89 -25.27
N GLN A 31 -6.57 8.34 -25.51
CA GLN A 31 -5.47 8.34 -24.55
C GLN A 31 -5.07 9.79 -24.19
N ILE A 32 -4.93 10.67 -25.19
CA ILE A 32 -4.63 12.08 -24.97
C ILE A 32 -5.73 12.76 -24.14
N LEU A 33 -7.01 12.56 -24.50
CA LEU A 33 -8.13 13.11 -23.75
C LEU A 33 -8.13 12.63 -22.29
N HIS A 34 -7.96 11.33 -22.08
CA HIS A 34 -7.92 10.74 -20.74
C HIS A 34 -6.74 11.31 -19.93
N LEU A 35 -5.57 11.50 -20.54
CA LEU A 35 -4.40 12.10 -19.91
C LEU A 35 -4.66 13.58 -19.55
N LEU A 36 -5.26 14.37 -20.44
CA LEU A 36 -5.61 15.76 -20.17
C LEU A 36 -6.60 15.89 -19.00
N LEU A 37 -7.60 15.01 -18.93
CA LEU A 37 -8.52 14.95 -17.79
C LEU A 37 -7.79 14.60 -16.49
N ALA A 38 -6.82 13.68 -16.54
CA ALA A 38 -6.00 13.34 -15.38
C ALA A 38 -5.20 14.54 -14.86
N TYR A 39 -4.58 15.31 -15.76
CA TYR A 39 -3.89 16.56 -15.40
C TYR A 39 -4.85 17.59 -14.82
N ALA A 40 -6.04 17.75 -15.39
CA ALA A 40 -7.05 18.69 -14.89
C ALA A 40 -7.52 18.30 -13.47
N VAL A 41 -7.75 17.01 -13.20
CA VAL A 41 -8.05 16.49 -11.86
C VAL A 41 -6.90 16.82 -10.89
N TRP A 42 -5.67 16.60 -11.30
CA TRP A 42 -4.47 16.90 -10.50
C TRP A 42 -4.39 18.41 -10.16
N LEU A 43 -4.50 19.27 -11.15
CA LEU A 43 -4.43 20.71 -10.94
C LEU A 43 -5.54 21.20 -10.01
N LEU A 44 -6.78 20.73 -10.20
CA LEU A 44 -7.90 21.11 -9.34
C LEU A 44 -7.73 20.59 -7.91
N PHE A 45 -7.14 19.40 -7.75
CA PHE A 45 -6.80 18.86 -6.44
C PHE A 45 -5.74 19.71 -5.73
N VAL A 46 -4.68 20.12 -6.43
CA VAL A 46 -3.65 21.01 -5.88
C VAL A 46 -4.27 22.36 -5.49
N PHE A 47 -5.12 22.95 -6.32
CA PHE A 47 -5.85 24.18 -6.00
C PHE A 47 -6.74 24.04 -4.78
N LEU A 48 -7.44 22.90 -4.65
CA LEU A 48 -8.27 22.63 -3.48
C LEU A 48 -7.41 22.51 -2.22
N ALA A 49 -6.31 21.78 -2.30
CA ALA A 49 -5.38 21.57 -1.18
C ALA A 49 -4.75 22.90 -0.72
N THR A 50 -4.23 23.71 -1.64
CA THR A 50 -3.66 25.02 -1.32
C THR A 50 -4.67 25.97 -0.71
N SER A 51 -5.88 26.06 -1.28
CA SER A 51 -6.94 26.90 -0.74
C SER A 51 -7.48 26.44 0.62
N ALA A 52 -7.39 25.15 0.92
CA ALA A 52 -7.72 24.60 2.24
C ALA A 52 -6.63 24.95 3.28
N LEU A 53 -5.36 24.89 2.88
CA LEU A 53 -4.23 25.26 3.73
C LEU A 53 -4.21 26.76 4.03
N GLU A 54 -4.44 27.62 3.04
CA GLU A 54 -4.54 29.08 3.20
C GLU A 54 -5.66 29.52 4.16
N ARG A 55 -6.79 28.82 4.14
CA ARG A 55 -7.94 29.13 5.01
C ARG A 55 -7.75 28.62 6.45
N GLY A 56 -6.58 28.10 6.79
CA GLY A 56 -6.32 27.55 8.11
C GLY A 56 -7.31 26.40 8.37
N ALA A 57 -7.30 25.37 7.52
CA ALA A 57 -8.02 24.14 7.84
C ALA A 57 -7.71 23.83 9.31
N LYS A 58 -8.71 23.91 10.19
CA LYS A 58 -8.51 23.62 11.61
C LYS A 58 -7.73 22.33 11.68
N ARG A 59 -6.49 22.40 12.18
CA ARG A 59 -5.78 21.19 12.57
C ARG A 59 -6.78 20.44 13.41
N VAL A 60 -7.16 19.23 13.00
CA VAL A 60 -7.93 18.34 13.85
C VAL A 60 -7.06 18.25 15.10
N GLU A 61 -7.45 18.95 16.16
CA GLU A 61 -6.84 18.81 17.46
C GLU A 61 -7.07 17.35 17.82
N LEU A 62 -6.07 16.56 17.53
CA LEU A 62 -6.00 15.18 17.95
C LEU A 62 -5.91 15.34 19.46
N GLY A 63 -7.04 15.11 20.17
CA GLY A 63 -7.17 15.35 21.58
C GLY A 63 -5.94 14.86 22.34
N GLU A 64 -5.47 15.65 23.30
CA GLU A 64 -4.43 15.26 24.24
C GLU A 64 -4.88 14.00 24.96
N GLY A 65 -4.57 12.84 24.39
CA GLY A 65 -4.93 11.54 24.89
C GLY A 65 -3.68 10.75 25.19
N GLY A 66 -3.02 11.09 26.25
CA GLY A 66 -2.25 10.14 27.03
C GLY A 66 -3.21 9.22 27.84
N GLU A 67 -4.27 8.71 27.20
CA GLU A 67 -5.04 7.64 27.81
C GLU A 67 -4.15 6.40 27.86
N ALA A 68 -3.92 5.90 29.09
CA ALA A 68 -3.27 4.63 29.32
C ALA A 68 -3.89 3.59 28.38
N VAL A 69 -3.03 2.91 27.60
CA VAL A 69 -3.45 1.87 26.66
C VAL A 69 -4.27 0.85 27.45
N HIS A 70 -5.60 0.90 27.35
CA HIS A 70 -6.46 -0.06 27.99
C HIS A 70 -6.14 -1.43 27.40
N ARG A 71 -5.60 -2.31 28.24
CA ARG A 71 -5.46 -3.73 27.91
C ARG A 71 -6.86 -4.25 27.61
N GLY A 72 -7.08 -4.72 26.39
CA GLY A 72 -8.35 -5.30 26.01
C GLY A 72 -8.65 -6.51 26.91
N THR A 73 -9.73 -6.46 27.67
CA THR A 73 -10.13 -7.51 28.65
C THR A 73 -10.71 -8.76 27.99
N GLY A 74 -10.74 -8.86 26.66
CA GLY A 74 -11.24 -10.03 25.90
C GLY A 74 -10.13 -10.75 25.15
N GLY A 75 -10.28 -12.06 24.91
CA GLY A 75 -9.39 -12.86 24.08
C GLY A 75 -9.34 -12.37 22.63
N ALA A 76 -8.29 -12.77 21.90
CA ALA A 76 -8.12 -12.46 20.48
C ALA A 76 -9.30 -12.99 19.65
N THR A 77 -9.81 -12.16 18.75
CA THR A 77 -10.89 -12.52 17.82
C THR A 77 -10.35 -12.62 16.38
N TRP A 78 -11.09 -13.27 15.48
CA TRP A 78 -10.73 -13.31 14.07
C TRP A 78 -10.56 -11.91 13.44
N ARG A 79 -11.30 -10.91 13.94
CA ARG A 79 -11.20 -9.50 13.51
C ARG A 79 -9.86 -8.88 13.87
N ASP A 80 -9.29 -9.27 15.01
CA ASP A 80 -7.96 -8.81 15.42
C ASP A 80 -6.88 -9.37 14.49
N TYR A 81 -6.96 -10.65 14.11
CA TYR A 81 -6.06 -11.25 13.12
C TYR A 81 -6.22 -10.63 11.73
N LEU A 82 -7.45 -10.38 11.29
CA LEU A 82 -7.70 -9.65 10.04
C LEU A 82 -7.11 -8.23 10.10
N ALA A 83 -7.20 -7.54 11.23
CA ALA A 83 -6.62 -6.21 11.41
C ALA A 83 -5.09 -6.21 11.29
N LEU A 84 -4.40 -7.31 11.67
CA LEU A 84 -2.95 -7.46 11.48
C LEU A 84 -2.55 -7.37 10.01
N THR A 85 -3.36 -7.88 9.09
CA THR A 85 -3.07 -7.87 7.66
C THR A 85 -3.21 -6.49 7.01
N LYS A 86 -3.93 -5.54 7.62
CA LYS A 86 -4.24 -4.20 7.05
C LYS A 86 -4.97 -4.28 5.70
N PRO A 87 -6.19 -4.83 5.61
CA PRO A 87 -6.87 -5.13 4.34
C PRO A 87 -6.99 -3.93 3.40
N ARG A 88 -7.23 -2.72 3.92
CA ARG A 88 -7.33 -1.48 3.12
C ARG A 88 -6.04 -1.14 2.37
N VAL A 89 -4.89 -1.45 2.95
CA VAL A 89 -3.59 -1.23 2.30
C VAL A 89 -3.34 -2.31 1.26
N ILE A 90 -3.64 -3.57 1.63
CA ILE A 90 -3.45 -4.71 0.72
C ILE A 90 -4.32 -4.61 -0.52
N SER A 91 -5.55 -4.10 -0.42
CA SER A 91 -6.43 -3.97 -1.59
C SER A 91 -5.79 -3.16 -2.72
N LEU A 92 -5.06 -2.10 -2.40
CA LEU A 92 -4.33 -1.31 -3.39
C LEU A 92 -3.14 -2.07 -4.00
N LEU A 93 -2.40 -2.81 -3.18
CA LEU A 93 -1.29 -3.65 -3.66
C LEU A 93 -1.79 -4.77 -4.57
N LEU A 94 -2.90 -5.42 -4.20
CA LEU A 94 -3.53 -6.44 -5.02
C LEU A 94 -4.04 -5.89 -6.35
N PHE A 95 -4.60 -4.68 -6.34
CA PHE A 95 -5.03 -4.02 -7.56
C PHE A 95 -3.86 -3.93 -8.56
N THR A 96 -2.69 -3.44 -8.14
CA THR A 96 -1.51 -3.35 -9.02
C THR A 96 -1.00 -4.72 -9.48
N ALA A 97 -1.05 -5.74 -8.62
CA ALA A 97 -0.67 -7.10 -9.00
C ALA A 97 -1.63 -7.71 -10.03
N LEU A 98 -2.93 -7.60 -9.79
CA LEU A 98 -3.96 -8.14 -10.68
C LEU A 98 -3.97 -7.43 -12.04
N PHE A 99 -3.79 -6.10 -12.06
CA PHE A 99 -3.64 -5.37 -13.32
C PHE A 99 -2.34 -5.71 -14.03
N GLY A 100 -1.24 -5.96 -13.31
CA GLY A 100 -0.02 -6.51 -13.89
C GLY A 100 -0.26 -7.84 -14.59
N ALA A 101 -1.06 -8.74 -13.99
CA ALA A 101 -1.44 -10.01 -14.59
C ALA A 101 -2.35 -9.84 -15.82
N LEU A 102 -3.33 -8.94 -15.76
CA LEU A 102 -4.23 -8.64 -16.89
C LEU A 102 -3.46 -8.09 -18.10
N ILE A 103 -2.51 -7.18 -17.84
CA ILE A 103 -1.65 -6.59 -18.89
C ILE A 103 -0.74 -7.66 -19.50
N ALA A 104 -0.12 -8.51 -18.67
CA ALA A 104 0.74 -9.59 -19.12
C ALA A 104 -0.01 -10.61 -19.98
N ALA A 105 -1.24 -10.94 -19.61
CA ALA A 105 -2.12 -11.82 -20.36
C ALA A 105 -2.69 -11.19 -21.65
N LYS A 106 -2.53 -9.86 -21.82
CA LYS A 106 -3.24 -9.09 -22.85
C LYS A 106 -4.76 -9.30 -22.82
N GLY A 107 -5.29 -9.53 -21.63
CA GLY A 107 -6.70 -9.86 -21.38
C GLY A 107 -6.87 -10.62 -20.07
N TRP A 108 -7.72 -11.66 -20.11
CA TRP A 108 -8.01 -12.47 -18.92
C TRP A 108 -6.95 -13.56 -18.70
N PRO A 109 -6.25 -13.63 -17.54
CA PRO A 109 -5.18 -14.60 -17.30
C PRO A 109 -5.66 -16.01 -16.94
N GLY A 110 -6.98 -16.22 -16.91
CA GLY A 110 -7.58 -17.43 -16.38
C GLY A 110 -7.86 -17.35 -14.87
N LEU A 111 -8.95 -18.02 -14.43
CA LEU A 111 -9.43 -17.92 -13.05
C LEU A 111 -8.40 -18.45 -12.04
N GLY A 112 -7.69 -19.54 -12.37
CA GLY A 112 -6.69 -20.14 -11.48
C GLY A 112 -5.55 -19.17 -11.14
N VAL A 113 -4.91 -18.58 -12.16
CA VAL A 113 -3.83 -17.61 -11.98
C VAL A 113 -4.33 -16.34 -11.28
N PHE A 114 -5.50 -15.85 -11.66
CA PHE A 114 -6.11 -14.67 -11.04
C PHE A 114 -6.34 -14.88 -9.54
N LEU A 115 -6.92 -16.01 -9.14
CA LEU A 115 -7.14 -16.35 -7.74
C LEU A 115 -5.82 -16.62 -6.99
N ALA A 116 -4.84 -17.24 -7.63
CA ALA A 116 -3.52 -17.46 -7.04
C ALA A 116 -2.84 -16.13 -6.71
N VAL A 117 -2.86 -15.16 -7.63
CA VAL A 117 -2.31 -13.81 -7.40
C VAL A 117 -3.10 -13.07 -6.32
N ALA A 118 -4.44 -13.14 -6.34
CA ALA A 118 -5.29 -12.47 -5.38
C ALA A 118 -5.08 -13.03 -3.95
N LEU A 119 -5.20 -14.34 -3.78
CA LEU A 119 -5.13 -14.99 -2.47
C LEU A 119 -3.69 -15.07 -1.95
N GLY A 120 -2.77 -15.55 -2.80
CA GLY A 120 -1.37 -15.66 -2.43
C GLY A 120 -0.73 -14.30 -2.19
N GLY A 121 -1.01 -13.31 -3.04
CA GLY A 121 -0.58 -11.92 -2.85
C GLY A 121 -1.13 -11.30 -1.57
N TYR A 122 -2.43 -11.53 -1.27
CA TYR A 122 -3.03 -11.11 -0.01
C TYR A 122 -2.31 -11.70 1.20
N MET A 123 -2.06 -13.01 1.18
CA MET A 123 -1.39 -13.71 2.28
C MET A 123 0.04 -13.21 2.49
N MET A 124 0.81 -13.05 1.42
CA MET A 124 2.20 -12.56 1.50
C MET A 124 2.27 -11.12 2.03
N ALA A 125 1.43 -10.22 1.51
CA ALA A 125 1.36 -8.84 1.99
C ALA A 125 0.81 -8.76 3.42
N GLY A 126 -0.14 -9.64 3.78
CA GLY A 126 -0.68 -9.77 5.12
C GLY A 126 0.37 -10.22 6.13
N ALA A 127 1.18 -11.20 5.77
CA ALA A 127 2.32 -11.64 6.56
C ALA A 127 3.31 -10.51 6.83
N ALA A 128 3.70 -9.78 5.79
CA ALA A 128 4.60 -8.64 5.90
C ALA A 128 4.04 -7.55 6.85
N ASN A 129 2.74 -7.24 6.74
CA ASN A 129 2.07 -6.27 7.60
C ASN A 129 1.96 -6.73 9.06
N ALA A 130 1.69 -8.02 9.31
CA ALA A 130 1.62 -8.57 10.65
C ALA A 130 2.98 -8.52 11.35
N ILE A 131 4.07 -8.89 10.66
CA ILE A 131 5.44 -8.75 11.18
C ILE A 131 5.76 -7.28 11.47
N ASN A 132 5.46 -6.37 10.54
CA ASN A 132 5.68 -4.94 10.74
C ASN A 132 4.94 -4.42 11.98
N MET A 133 3.72 -4.90 12.25
CA MET A 133 2.94 -4.48 13.41
C MET A 133 3.53 -4.95 14.74
N VAL A 134 4.23 -6.10 14.73
CA VAL A 134 4.96 -6.59 15.91
C VAL A 134 6.23 -5.78 16.13
N VAL A 135 7.00 -5.52 15.07
CA VAL A 135 8.28 -4.77 15.13
C VAL A 135 8.05 -3.32 15.53
N ASP A 136 7.00 -2.70 15.02
CA ASP A 136 6.68 -1.29 15.25
C ASP A 136 5.84 -1.04 16.52
N ARG A 137 5.58 -2.06 17.34
CA ARG A 137 4.67 -1.97 18.50
C ARG A 137 5.00 -0.82 19.45
N ASP A 138 6.28 -0.53 19.67
CA ASP A 138 6.77 0.55 20.54
C ASP A 138 6.46 1.95 19.98
N ILE A 139 6.65 2.14 18.68
CA ILE A 139 6.29 3.39 17.98
C ILE A 139 4.77 3.51 17.88
N ASP A 140 4.10 2.44 17.52
CA ASP A 140 2.64 2.39 17.35
C ASP A 140 1.89 2.78 18.63
N ALA A 141 2.43 2.40 19.79
CA ALA A 141 1.85 2.76 21.09
C ALA A 141 1.85 4.27 21.38
N ARG A 142 2.81 5.00 20.79
CA ARG A 142 2.97 6.45 20.97
C ARG A 142 2.30 7.28 19.87
N MET A 143 1.88 6.65 18.77
CA MET A 143 1.19 7.33 17.66
C MET A 143 -0.33 7.22 17.84
N LYS A 144 -1.05 8.34 17.86
CA LYS A 144 -2.51 8.39 18.04
C LYS A 144 -3.27 7.48 17.07
N ARG A 145 -2.84 7.45 15.82
CA ARG A 145 -3.46 6.66 14.75
C ARG A 145 -3.32 5.14 14.95
N THR A 146 -2.27 4.68 15.61
CA THR A 146 -1.90 3.26 15.68
C THR A 146 -1.97 2.66 17.09
N ALA A 147 -2.23 3.48 18.12
CA ALA A 147 -2.33 3.07 19.52
C ALA A 147 -3.40 1.97 19.79
N LYS A 148 -4.42 1.87 18.92
CA LYS A 148 -5.50 0.87 19.04
C LYS A 148 -5.21 -0.45 18.28
N ARG A 149 -3.99 -0.65 17.76
CA ARG A 149 -3.64 -1.88 17.03
C ARG A 149 -3.66 -3.10 17.97
N PRO A 150 -4.06 -4.29 17.49
CA PRO A 150 -4.16 -5.52 18.31
C PRO A 150 -2.88 -5.89 19.04
N THR A 151 -1.71 -5.64 18.45
CA THR A 151 -0.40 -5.87 19.06
C THR A 151 -0.07 -4.86 20.17
N VAL A 152 -0.52 -3.61 20.05
CA VAL A 152 -0.35 -2.56 21.07
C VAL A 152 -1.25 -2.81 22.25
N THR A 153 -2.55 -3.07 22.00
CA THR A 153 -3.54 -3.36 23.04
C THR A 153 -3.37 -4.75 23.68
N GLN A 154 -2.40 -5.54 23.20
CA GLN A 154 -2.13 -6.91 23.67
C GLN A 154 -3.29 -7.89 23.47
N ARG A 155 -4.27 -7.60 22.60
CA ARG A 155 -5.32 -8.55 22.23
C ARG A 155 -4.72 -9.75 21.48
N VAL A 156 -3.71 -9.50 20.63
CA VAL A 156 -2.92 -10.56 20.00
C VAL A 156 -1.50 -10.44 20.54
N SER A 157 -0.97 -11.54 21.06
CA SER A 157 0.41 -11.57 21.54
C SER A 157 1.37 -11.43 20.35
N SER A 158 2.58 -10.92 20.61
CA SER A 158 3.61 -10.84 19.55
C SER A 158 3.95 -12.23 18.99
N ARG A 159 3.94 -13.27 19.84
CA ARG A 159 4.18 -14.65 19.41
C ARG A 159 3.09 -15.13 18.45
N ASP A 160 1.82 -14.96 18.81
CA ASP A 160 0.69 -15.41 17.98
C ASP A 160 0.60 -14.63 16.67
N ALA A 161 0.90 -13.33 16.70
CA ALA A 161 0.99 -12.50 15.50
C ALA A 161 2.12 -12.97 14.56
N LEU A 162 3.29 -13.36 15.08
CA LEU A 162 4.39 -13.88 14.27
C LEU A 162 4.11 -15.29 13.73
N LEU A 163 3.48 -16.17 14.53
CA LEU A 163 3.05 -17.49 14.06
C LEU A 163 2.01 -17.36 12.95
N PHE A 164 1.04 -16.46 13.10
CA PHE A 164 0.06 -16.16 12.09
C PHE A 164 0.72 -15.61 10.81
N ALA A 165 1.67 -14.68 10.95
CA ALA A 165 2.41 -14.14 9.81
C ALA A 165 3.22 -15.21 9.08
N PHE A 166 3.89 -16.10 9.82
CA PHE A 166 4.63 -17.21 9.24
C PHE A 166 3.70 -18.17 8.47
N ALA A 167 2.56 -18.53 9.06
CA ALA A 167 1.57 -19.37 8.40
C ALA A 167 1.05 -18.73 7.11
N LEU A 168 0.74 -17.41 7.14
CA LEU A 168 0.33 -16.68 5.94
C LEU A 168 1.44 -16.64 4.88
N ALA A 169 2.70 -16.45 5.27
CA ALA A 169 3.82 -16.43 4.32
C ALA A 169 4.00 -17.79 3.62
N VAL A 170 3.99 -18.88 4.40
CA VAL A 170 4.12 -20.24 3.86
C VAL A 170 2.94 -20.58 2.93
N LEU A 171 1.71 -20.33 3.37
CA LEU A 171 0.52 -20.59 2.57
C LEU A 171 0.48 -19.69 1.33
N GLY A 172 0.80 -18.42 1.46
CA GLY A 172 0.83 -17.48 0.33
C GLY A 172 1.87 -17.87 -0.71
N PHE A 173 3.07 -18.30 -0.26
CA PHE A 173 4.10 -18.83 -1.15
C PHE A 173 3.62 -20.08 -1.89
N ALA A 174 3.04 -21.04 -1.16
CA ALA A 174 2.52 -22.27 -1.74
C ALA A 174 1.39 -22.00 -2.76
N VAL A 175 0.45 -21.11 -2.43
CA VAL A 175 -0.65 -20.74 -3.34
C VAL A 175 -0.12 -20.10 -4.63
N LEU A 176 0.87 -19.21 -4.55
CA LEU A 176 1.49 -18.61 -5.73
C LEU A 176 2.31 -19.63 -6.53
N TRP A 177 3.05 -20.50 -5.85
CA TRP A 177 3.88 -21.50 -6.54
C TRP A 177 3.03 -22.51 -7.32
N TRP A 178 2.02 -23.09 -6.67
CA TRP A 178 1.19 -24.13 -7.31
C TRP A 178 0.10 -23.56 -8.22
N GLY A 179 -0.45 -22.40 -7.87
CA GLY A 179 -1.53 -21.78 -8.65
C GLY A 179 -1.05 -20.87 -9.78
N ALA A 180 0.23 -20.50 -9.80
CA ALA A 180 0.85 -19.73 -10.86
C ALA A 180 2.22 -20.34 -11.23
N ASN A 181 3.32 -19.89 -10.57
CA ASN A 181 4.66 -20.44 -10.79
C ASN A 181 5.63 -20.01 -9.67
N LEU A 182 6.81 -20.65 -9.65
CA LEU A 182 7.84 -20.40 -8.64
C LEU A 182 8.38 -18.96 -8.70
N LEU A 183 8.48 -18.35 -9.89
CA LEU A 183 9.01 -17.00 -10.04
C LEU A 183 8.09 -15.97 -9.35
N ALA A 184 6.77 -16.08 -9.55
CA ALA A 184 5.80 -15.22 -8.88
C ALA A 184 5.84 -15.38 -7.36
N ALA A 185 5.94 -16.61 -6.86
CA ALA A 185 6.06 -16.90 -5.44
C ALA A 185 7.36 -16.30 -4.85
N THR A 186 8.48 -16.43 -5.55
CA THR A 186 9.79 -15.90 -5.14
C THR A 186 9.77 -14.37 -5.12
N LEU A 187 9.20 -13.72 -6.13
CA LEU A 187 9.07 -12.25 -6.17
C LEU A 187 8.21 -11.72 -5.02
N ALA A 188 7.10 -12.40 -4.70
CA ALA A 188 6.27 -12.04 -3.56
C ALA A 188 7.01 -12.20 -2.22
N LEU A 189 7.79 -13.26 -2.08
CA LEU A 189 8.67 -13.48 -0.92
C LEU A 189 9.77 -12.40 -0.84
N MET A 190 10.40 -12.03 -1.97
CA MET A 190 11.36 -10.94 -2.01
C MET A 190 10.74 -9.61 -1.57
N GLY A 191 9.51 -9.31 -2.01
CA GLY A 191 8.76 -8.14 -1.57
C GLY A 191 8.51 -8.14 -0.06
N LEU A 192 8.13 -9.29 0.52
CA LEU A 192 7.96 -9.46 1.97
C LEU A 192 9.30 -9.23 2.69
N ILE A 193 10.37 -9.89 2.26
CA ILE A 193 11.71 -9.77 2.85
C ILE A 193 12.18 -8.31 2.78
N TRP A 194 12.04 -7.65 1.63
CA TRP A 194 12.43 -6.25 1.46
C TRP A 194 11.65 -5.34 2.41
N TYR A 195 10.34 -5.53 2.51
CA TYR A 195 9.50 -4.74 3.42
C TYR A 195 9.88 -4.95 4.89
N VAL A 196 10.13 -6.20 5.31
CA VAL A 196 10.44 -6.52 6.71
C VAL A 196 11.87 -6.16 7.06
N LEU A 197 12.86 -6.71 6.34
CA LEU A 197 14.25 -6.56 6.70
C LEU A 197 14.82 -5.19 6.31
N VAL A 198 14.62 -4.79 5.06
CA VAL A 198 15.23 -3.55 4.55
C VAL A 198 14.47 -2.33 5.06
N TYR A 199 13.14 -2.27 4.84
CA TYR A 199 12.37 -1.11 5.24
C TYR A 199 12.12 -1.08 6.75
N THR A 200 11.43 -2.07 7.32
CA THR A 200 10.91 -2.01 8.69
C THR A 200 12.02 -2.09 9.74
N LEU A 201 12.93 -3.07 9.62
CA LEU A 201 13.98 -3.30 10.62
C LEU A 201 15.20 -2.38 10.43
N TYR A 202 15.60 -2.11 9.19
CA TYR A 202 16.83 -1.39 8.95
C TYR A 202 16.61 0.11 8.69
N LEU A 203 15.88 0.49 7.65
CA LEU A 203 15.82 1.87 7.18
C LEU A 203 14.88 2.77 7.98
N LYS A 204 13.71 2.28 8.37
CA LYS A 204 12.61 3.09 8.90
C LYS A 204 13.01 4.00 10.05
N ARG A 205 13.87 3.52 10.94
CA ARG A 205 14.28 4.24 12.15
C ARG A 205 15.65 4.94 12.03
N ARG A 206 16.36 4.78 10.90
CA ARG A 206 17.76 5.20 10.76
C ARG A 206 17.98 6.33 9.77
N THR A 207 17.16 6.43 8.74
CA THR A 207 17.42 7.35 7.65
C THR A 207 16.16 7.89 7.01
N TRP A 208 16.21 9.12 6.53
CA TRP A 208 15.13 9.74 5.76
C TRP A 208 14.95 9.12 4.36
N HIS A 209 15.96 8.39 3.87
CA HIS A 209 15.84 7.59 2.64
C HIS A 209 14.96 6.34 2.80
N ASN A 210 14.39 6.11 3.98
CA ASN A 210 13.61 4.92 4.31
C ASN A 210 12.50 4.65 3.29
N ILE A 211 11.80 5.69 2.82
CA ILE A 211 10.74 5.56 1.81
C ILE A 211 11.31 5.42 0.41
N VAL A 212 12.43 6.07 0.08
CA VAL A 212 13.03 5.96 -1.26
C VAL A 212 13.45 4.52 -1.52
N ILE A 213 14.25 3.94 -0.65
CA ILE A 213 14.76 2.57 -0.80
C ILE A 213 13.70 1.54 -0.40
N GLY A 214 13.02 1.78 0.75
CA GLY A 214 11.97 0.89 1.26
C GLY A 214 10.75 0.80 0.35
N GLY A 215 10.47 1.87 -0.41
CA GLY A 215 9.38 1.95 -1.37
C GLY A 215 9.42 0.88 -2.46
N ALA A 216 10.59 0.28 -2.74
CA ALA A 216 10.70 -0.86 -3.65
C ALA A 216 9.77 -2.02 -3.25
N ALA A 217 9.51 -2.22 -1.96
CA ALA A 217 8.56 -3.26 -1.51
C ALA A 217 7.17 -3.10 -2.15
N GLY A 218 6.68 -1.86 -2.29
CA GLY A 218 5.40 -1.55 -2.93
C GLY A 218 5.42 -1.70 -4.46
N ALA A 219 6.58 -1.81 -5.07
CA ALA A 219 6.75 -1.98 -6.51
C ALA A 219 6.81 -3.46 -6.95
N PHE A 220 6.98 -4.42 -6.02
CA PHE A 220 6.96 -5.86 -6.35
C PHE A 220 5.61 -6.38 -6.88
N PRO A 221 4.42 -5.91 -6.41
CA PRO A 221 3.15 -6.49 -6.83
C PRO A 221 2.92 -6.58 -8.34
N PRO A 222 3.18 -5.55 -9.18
CA PRO A 222 3.04 -5.70 -10.63
C PRO A 222 4.01 -6.72 -11.23
N LEU A 223 5.23 -6.90 -10.69
CA LEU A 223 6.14 -7.96 -11.11
C LEU A 223 5.58 -9.35 -10.79
N VAL A 224 4.98 -9.51 -9.60
CA VAL A 224 4.32 -10.77 -9.19
C VAL A 224 3.19 -11.12 -10.15
N GLY A 225 2.32 -10.15 -10.45
CA GLY A 225 1.22 -10.35 -11.39
C GLY A 225 1.70 -10.68 -12.79
N TRP A 226 2.71 -9.98 -13.29
CA TRP A 226 3.32 -10.26 -14.60
C TRP A 226 3.92 -11.66 -14.66
N ALA A 227 4.80 -11.98 -13.70
CA ALA A 227 5.47 -13.28 -13.63
C ALA A 227 4.50 -14.45 -13.47
N ALA A 228 3.39 -14.24 -12.75
CA ALA A 228 2.37 -15.27 -12.57
C ALA A 228 1.76 -15.76 -13.87
N VAL A 229 1.70 -14.89 -14.88
CA VAL A 229 1.14 -15.19 -16.21
C VAL A 229 2.20 -15.69 -17.18
N THR A 230 3.36 -15.00 -17.22
CA THR A 230 4.36 -15.23 -18.28
C THR A 230 5.47 -16.19 -17.86
N GLY A 231 5.69 -16.40 -16.57
CA GLY A 231 6.82 -17.18 -16.05
C GLY A 231 8.17 -16.47 -16.19
N GLU A 232 8.20 -15.23 -16.66
CA GLU A 232 9.41 -14.45 -16.91
C GLU A 232 9.22 -12.96 -16.55
N LEU A 233 10.30 -12.18 -16.58
CA LEU A 233 10.27 -10.72 -16.40
C LEU A 233 10.74 -10.03 -17.70
N SER A 234 9.81 -9.42 -18.40
CA SER A 234 10.11 -8.58 -19.55
C SER A 234 10.58 -7.18 -19.12
N LEU A 235 11.17 -6.43 -20.07
CA LEU A 235 11.51 -5.02 -19.85
C LEU A 235 10.27 -4.19 -19.42
N PHE A 236 9.09 -4.53 -19.94
CA PHE A 236 7.85 -3.83 -19.58
C PHE A 236 7.43 -4.09 -18.13
N ALA A 237 7.63 -5.30 -17.61
CA ALA A 237 7.41 -5.60 -16.21
C ALA A 237 8.30 -4.73 -15.30
N TRP A 238 9.57 -4.59 -15.65
CA TRP A 238 10.50 -3.69 -14.94
C TRP A 238 10.11 -2.22 -15.08
N TYR A 239 9.50 -1.82 -16.19
CA TYR A 239 8.96 -0.48 -16.35
C TYR A 239 7.79 -0.22 -15.38
N LEU A 240 6.88 -1.19 -15.21
CA LEU A 240 5.80 -1.09 -14.21
C LEU A 240 6.35 -1.01 -12.78
N PHE A 241 7.38 -1.80 -12.47
CA PHE A 241 8.08 -1.70 -11.19
C PHE A 241 8.67 -0.29 -10.99
N ALA A 242 9.41 0.21 -11.96
CA ALA A 242 10.04 1.53 -11.89
C ALA A 242 9.01 2.65 -11.72
N LEU A 243 7.88 2.57 -12.42
CA LEU A 243 6.78 3.53 -12.28
C LEU A 243 6.28 3.64 -10.85
N ILE A 244 5.97 2.50 -10.21
CA ILE A 244 5.52 2.47 -8.82
C ILE A 244 6.65 2.89 -7.87
N PHE A 245 7.87 2.44 -8.12
CA PHE A 245 9.03 2.77 -7.30
C PHE A 245 9.28 4.28 -7.24
N PHE A 246 9.30 4.97 -8.38
CA PHE A 246 9.53 6.42 -8.44
C PHE A 246 8.32 7.23 -7.95
N TRP A 247 7.11 6.71 -8.08
CA TRP A 247 5.91 7.33 -7.54
C TRP A 247 5.84 7.26 -6.00
N THR A 248 6.36 6.20 -5.41
CA THR A 248 6.24 5.90 -3.97
C THR A 248 6.78 7.02 -3.06
N PRO A 249 7.99 7.60 -3.27
CA PRO A 249 8.48 8.67 -2.41
C PRO A 249 7.56 9.90 -2.39
N VAL A 250 7.12 10.35 -3.55
CA VAL A 250 6.24 11.53 -3.69
C VAL A 250 4.94 11.30 -2.94
N HIS A 251 4.32 10.13 -3.11
CA HIS A 251 3.09 9.75 -2.44
C HIS A 251 3.24 9.69 -0.91
N PHE A 252 4.26 9.00 -0.42
CA PHE A 252 4.45 8.82 1.01
C PHE A 252 4.92 10.10 1.72
N TRP A 253 5.71 10.94 1.07
CA TRP A 253 6.08 12.23 1.65
C TRP A 253 4.89 13.18 1.74
N ALA A 254 3.99 13.18 0.74
CA ALA A 254 2.74 13.93 0.82
C ALA A 254 1.86 13.45 2.00
N LEU A 255 1.75 12.13 2.22
CA LEU A 255 1.06 11.58 3.39
C LEU A 255 1.78 11.91 4.70
N ALA A 256 3.11 11.87 4.72
CA ALA A 256 3.91 12.18 5.91
C ALA A 256 3.75 13.65 6.35
N LEU A 257 3.57 14.58 5.42
CA LEU A 257 3.23 15.99 5.74
C LEU A 257 1.93 16.09 6.54
N MET A 258 0.93 15.26 6.24
CA MET A 258 -0.37 15.29 6.93
C MET A 258 -0.30 14.76 8.37
N ILE A 259 0.69 13.93 8.69
CA ILE A 259 0.87 13.27 9.99
C ILE A 259 2.28 13.48 10.55
N GLN A 260 2.93 14.61 10.20
CA GLN A 260 4.32 14.87 10.59
C GLN A 260 4.51 14.93 12.11
N ASP A 261 3.52 15.43 12.85
CA ASP A 261 3.59 15.53 14.30
C ASP A 261 3.62 14.14 14.96
N ASP A 262 2.87 13.17 14.43
CA ASP A 262 2.93 11.76 14.88
C ASP A 262 4.33 11.16 14.64
N TYR A 263 4.93 11.41 13.47
CA TYR A 263 6.29 10.93 13.17
C TYR A 263 7.36 11.61 14.02
N ARG A 264 7.21 12.93 14.25
CA ARG A 264 8.11 13.70 15.13
C ARG A 264 8.07 13.20 16.56
N ALA A 265 6.87 12.90 17.10
CA ALA A 265 6.67 12.40 18.45
C ALA A 265 7.36 11.05 18.72
N VAL A 266 7.58 10.24 17.69
CA VAL A 266 8.22 8.92 17.81
C VAL A 266 9.64 8.86 17.25
N GLY A 267 10.16 9.97 16.74
CA GLY A 267 11.54 10.07 16.24
C GLY A 267 11.79 9.28 14.95
N VAL A 268 10.77 9.03 14.12
CA VAL A 268 10.96 8.39 12.83
C VAL A 268 11.36 9.44 11.79
N PRO A 269 12.55 9.32 11.18
CA PRO A 269 13.11 10.34 10.30
C PRO A 269 12.48 10.25 8.91
N MET A 270 11.24 10.75 8.75
CA MET A 270 10.65 10.96 7.44
C MET A 270 11.16 12.29 6.87
N LEU A 271 11.43 12.38 5.56
CA LEU A 271 11.97 13.59 4.95
C LEU A 271 11.20 14.86 5.36
N PRO A 272 9.85 14.92 5.33
CA PRO A 272 9.12 16.10 5.78
C PRO A 272 9.18 16.40 7.29
N VAL A 273 9.79 15.52 8.07
CA VAL A 273 9.94 15.67 9.53
C VAL A 273 11.32 16.22 9.88
N VAL A 274 12.32 15.92 9.05
CA VAL A 274 13.73 16.29 9.28
C VAL A 274 14.14 17.57 8.54
N LEU A 275 13.38 18.03 7.56
CA LEU A 275 13.49 19.32 6.90
C LEU A 275 12.62 20.37 7.59
#